data_aeae60018ea11d47d445d6fd1a929ab5
#
_entry.id   aeae60018ea11d47d445d6fd1a929ab5
#
_cell.length_a   1.000
_cell.length_b   1.000
_cell.length_c   1.000
_cell.angle_alpha   90.00
_cell.angle_beta   90.00
_cell.angle_gamma   90.00
#
_symmetry.space_group_name_H-M   'P 1'
#
loop_
_entity.id
_entity.type
_entity.pdbx_description
1 polymer ?
#
loop_
_entity_poly.entity_id
_entity_poly.type
_entity_poly.pdbx_seq_one_letter_code
_entity_poly.pdbx_strand_id
1 'polypeptide(L)' 'MKVSKQVEDSVAEAISSLRNALAFAARSEEPYIAKHIADKIMDLNGLIKVNQLLEEISEIDTRDD' A
#
# COMPACT_ATOMS: atom_id res chain seq x y z
N MET A 1 9.93 -3.33 -12.90
CA MET A 1 10.53 -3.37 -11.56
C MET A 1 9.72 -4.25 -10.63
N LYS A 2 10.37 -5.09 -9.89
CA LYS A 2 9.68 -6.05 -9.04
C LYS A 2 10.08 -5.88 -7.59
N VAL A 3 9.08 -5.73 -6.72
CA VAL A 3 9.31 -5.64 -5.28
C VAL A 3 9.40 -7.05 -4.72
N SER A 4 10.34 -7.28 -3.81
CA SER A 4 10.50 -8.61 -3.21
C SER A 4 9.30 -8.97 -2.35
N LYS A 5 9.12 -10.28 -2.13
CA LYS A 5 8.03 -10.76 -1.31
C LYS A 5 8.13 -10.24 0.12
N GLN A 6 9.35 -10.12 0.62
CA GLN A 6 9.58 -9.57 1.96
C GLN A 6 9.04 -8.15 2.08
N VAL A 7 9.30 -7.33 1.05
CA VAL A 7 8.82 -5.96 1.04
C VAL A 7 7.29 -5.93 0.94
N GLU A 8 6.73 -6.77 0.07
CA GLU A 8 5.28 -6.85 -0.06
C GLU A 8 4.62 -7.24 1.25
N ASP A 9 5.16 -8.23 1.93
CA ASP A 9 4.60 -8.68 3.21
C ASP A 9 4.71 -7.59 4.27
N SER A 10 5.83 -6.88 4.31
CA SER A 10 6.02 -5.79 5.27
C SER A 10 5.05 -4.65 5.01
N VAL A 11 4.81 -4.32 3.75
CA VAL A 11 3.85 -3.28 3.40
C VAL A 11 2.44 -3.70 3.80
N ALA A 12 2.10 -4.97 3.57
CA ALA A 12 0.78 -5.48 3.96
C ALA A 12 0.58 -5.39 5.47
N GLU A 13 1.63 -5.71 6.25
CA GLU A 13 1.56 -5.58 7.70
C GLU A 13 1.41 -4.12 8.12
N ALA A 14 2.11 -3.22 7.44
CA ALA A 14 1.99 -1.80 7.73
C ALA A 14 0.58 -1.29 7.47
N ILE A 15 -0.02 -1.72 6.37
CA ILE A 15 -1.40 -1.35 6.05
C ILE A 15 -2.35 -1.87 7.14
N SER A 16 -2.15 -3.10 7.59
CA SER A 16 -2.96 -3.68 8.65
C SER A 16 -2.85 -2.87 9.94
N SER A 17 -1.63 -2.49 10.31
CA SER A 17 -1.39 -1.66 11.50
C SER A 17 -2.03 -0.29 11.37
N LEU A 18 -1.96 0.30 10.18
CA LEU A 18 -2.58 1.60 9.94
C LEU A 18 -4.09 1.53 10.02
N ARG A 19 -4.70 0.43 9.59
CA ARG A 19 -6.14 0.24 9.73
C ARG A 19 -6.55 0.18 11.20
N ASN A 20 -5.75 -0.47 12.02
CA ASN A 20 -6.00 -0.49 13.45
C ASN A 20 -5.90 0.90 14.06
N ALA A 21 -4.86 1.64 13.65
CA ALA A 21 -4.68 3.02 14.11
C ALA A 21 -5.85 3.90 13.67
N LEU A 22 -6.34 3.69 12.46
CA LEU A 22 -7.49 4.43 11.95
C LEU A 22 -8.72 4.19 12.81
N ALA A 23 -8.95 2.93 13.19
CA ALA A 23 -10.09 2.60 14.04
C ALA A 23 -10.00 3.30 15.40
N PHE A 24 -8.81 3.34 15.98
CA PHE A 24 -8.61 4.03 17.25
C PHE A 24 -8.77 5.54 17.10
N ALA A 25 -8.23 6.11 16.03
CA ALA A 25 -8.34 7.56 15.81
C ALA A 25 -9.79 7.97 15.60
N ALA A 26 -10.56 7.14 14.91
CA ALA A 26 -11.97 7.44 14.68
C ALA A 26 -12.78 7.47 15.98
N ARG A 27 -12.38 6.65 16.95
CA ARG A 27 -13.06 6.65 18.25
C ARG A 27 -12.66 7.80 19.16
N SER A 28 -11.47 8.35 18.97
CA SER A 28 -10.94 9.37 19.86
C SER A 28 -11.29 10.78 19.44
N GLU A 29 -12.17 10.94 18.46
CA GLU A 29 -12.63 12.25 18.02
C GLU A 29 -11.53 13.14 17.47
N GLU A 30 -10.55 12.54 16.78
CA GLU A 30 -9.48 13.28 16.14
C GLU A 30 -9.57 13.05 14.62
N PRO A 31 -10.57 13.66 13.97
CA PRO A 31 -10.83 13.37 12.57
C PRO A 31 -9.69 13.73 11.63
N TYR A 32 -8.89 14.74 11.94
CA TYR A 32 -7.77 15.10 11.08
C TYR A 32 -6.69 14.01 11.09
N ILE A 33 -6.50 13.36 12.24
CA ILE A 33 -5.54 12.24 12.33
C ILE A 33 -6.07 11.05 11.56
N ALA A 34 -7.36 10.75 11.70
CA ALA A 34 -7.97 9.66 10.94
C ALA A 34 -7.83 9.89 9.43
N LYS A 35 -8.02 11.12 8.99
CA LYS A 35 -7.87 11.45 7.58
C LYS A 35 -6.45 11.20 7.08
N HIS A 36 -5.45 11.62 7.84
CA HIS A 36 -4.06 11.41 7.47
C HIS A 36 -3.72 9.92 7.40
N ILE A 37 -4.21 9.14 8.35
CA ILE A 37 -3.96 7.71 8.35
C ILE A 37 -4.62 7.06 7.13
N ALA A 38 -5.87 7.44 6.83
CA ALA A 38 -6.57 6.91 5.67
C ALA A 38 -5.81 7.23 4.38
N ASP A 39 -5.28 8.44 4.27
CA ASP A 39 -4.50 8.83 3.10
C ASP A 39 -3.26 7.95 2.95
N LYS A 40 -2.59 7.63 4.05
CA LYS A 40 -1.41 6.77 3.99
C LYS A 40 -1.76 5.34 3.60
N ILE A 41 -2.89 4.84 4.05
CA ILE A 41 -3.36 3.51 3.61
C ILE A 41 -3.58 3.50 2.11
N MET A 42 -4.21 4.53 1.58
CA MET A 42 -4.46 4.63 0.15
C MET A 42 -3.15 4.73 -0.64
N ASP A 43 -2.20 5.49 -0.12
CA ASP A 43 -0.89 5.61 -0.76
C ASP A 43 -0.18 4.26 -0.84
N LEU A 44 -0.21 3.49 0.24
CA LEU A 44 0.44 2.18 0.27
C LEU A 44 -0.25 1.18 -0.65
N ASN A 45 -1.58 1.20 -0.68
CA ASN A 45 -2.33 0.35 -1.59
C ASN A 45 -2.01 0.71 -3.04
N GLY A 46 -1.88 2.00 -3.32
CA GLY A 46 -1.51 2.47 -4.65
C GLY A 46 -0.12 2.01 -5.05
N LEU A 47 0.81 2.01 -4.12
CA LEU A 47 2.17 1.54 -4.39
C LEU A 47 2.18 0.08 -4.82
N ILE A 48 1.44 -0.76 -4.11
CA ILE A 48 1.36 -2.18 -4.45
C ILE A 48 0.75 -2.36 -5.85
N LYS A 49 -0.30 -1.61 -6.14
CA LYS A 49 -0.97 -1.70 -7.42
C LYS A 49 -0.06 -1.26 -8.56
N VAL A 50 0.68 -0.19 -8.37
CA VAL A 50 1.62 0.29 -9.38
C VAL A 50 2.70 -0.76 -9.63
N ASN A 51 3.20 -1.38 -8.57
CA ASN A 51 4.20 -2.42 -8.71
C ASN A 51 3.68 -3.59 -9.54
N GLN A 52 2.44 -4.00 -9.32
CA GLN A 52 1.83 -5.07 -10.10
C GLN A 52 1.73 -4.72 -11.57
N LEU A 53 1.37 -3.47 -11.87
CA LEU A 53 1.29 -3.01 -13.24
C LEU A 53 2.66 -3.00 -13.91
N LEU A 54 3.67 -2.59 -13.18
CA LEU A 54 5.04 -2.58 -13.70
C LEU A 54 5.54 -3.98 -14.01
N GLU A 55 5.17 -4.94 -13.18
CA GLU A 55 5.53 -6.33 -13.43
C GLU A 55 4.90 -6.84 -14.73
N GLU A 56 3.63 -6.52 -14.96
CA GLU A 56 2.94 -6.92 -16.18
C GLU A 56 3.59 -6.32 -17.41
N ILE A 57 3.95 -5.05 -17.33
CA ILE A 57 4.61 -4.36 -18.44
C ILE A 57 5.98 -4.98 -18.72
N SER A 58 6.73 -5.29 -17.67
CA SER A 58 8.03 -5.91 -17.81
C SER A 58 7.94 -7.25 -18.51
N GLU A 59 6.93 -8.05 -18.19
CA GLU A 59 6.76 -9.34 -18.84
C GLU A 59 6.47 -9.19 -20.32
N ILE A 60 5.67 -8.21 -20.68
CA ILE A 60 5.36 -7.93 -22.09
C ILE A 60 6.61 -7.51 -22.83
N ASP A 61 7.39 -6.61 -22.25
CA ASP A 61 8.62 -6.12 -22.87
C ASP A 61 9.61 -7.24 -23.08
N THR A 62 9.70 -8.16 -22.14
CA THR A 62 10.63 -9.28 -22.24
C THR A 62 10.32 -10.15 -23.43
N ARG A 63 9.05 -10.30 -23.78
CA ARG A 63 8.66 -11.14 -24.92
C ARG A 63 8.92 -10.47 -26.25
N ASP A 64 9.00 -9.16 -26.27
CA ASP A 64 9.22 -8.42 -27.50
C ASP A 64 10.64 -8.54 -28.04
N ASP A 65 11.54 -8.94 -27.19
CA ASP A 65 12.92 -9.14 -27.63
C ASP A 65 13.09 -10.44 -28.41
#